data_e4ba8d5efecce379e79479fdf5aa6f05
#
_entry.id   e4ba8d5efecce379e79479fdf5aa6f05
#
_cell.length_a   1.000
_cell.length_b   1.000
_cell.length_c   1.000
_cell.angle_alpha   90.00
_cell.angle_beta   90.00
_cell.angle_gamma   90.00
#
_symmetry.space_group_name_H-M   'P 1'
#
loop_
_entity.id
_entity.type
_entity.pdbx_description
1 polymer ?
#
loop_
_entity_poly.entity_id
_entity_poly.type
_entity_poly.pdbx_seq_one_letter_code
_entity_poly.pdbx_strand_id
1 'polypeptide(L)'
;MENELPLEAAEKILAWAKYGLPVLIVNNTTEIVANDNVEKTNTKAASITGSNNTSDKTLAETISRLKALENVREIESEEEAQQALQQLCVMPRVAYAEPNTVLLPVLRREEENDYLFLYHYMYEDTQDFETRISVEGMYRPYLLNTWSGEVNEVLNYRVVGGRTEITVNIAPGETQLFLLEKDNLLEDGYERRTDLVETRIPLTEWELTVESFEPGEKLIRTEENSETGYVTTEVAYNTEHRIIEAIELEKLLPWKSIEAVGEFVSGIGVYTTTFMLAPEMIEDGTKAIFRAESFSGGTAAVFINGKQVPVNMDRRTVDVTPFLKMGENELTVRVTSSLRNRMRDVGYNQGWIILHPEAADYGMTGETVLTIIQYAKNETAP
;
A
#
# COMPACT_ATOMS: atom_id res chain seq x y z
N MET A 1 -14.03 -6.81 -35.03
CA MET A 1 -15.13 -7.33 -34.18
C MET A 1 -16.36 -6.53 -34.56
N GLU A 2 -17.39 -7.17 -35.02
CA GLU A 2 -18.64 -6.51 -35.37
C GLU A 2 -19.29 -5.96 -34.12
N ASN A 3 -19.45 -4.64 -34.04
CA ASN A 3 -20.05 -3.92 -32.92
C ASN A 3 -21.58 -3.91 -33.03
N GLU A 4 -22.20 -5.04 -33.38
CA GLU A 4 -23.65 -5.15 -33.46
C GLU A 4 -24.21 -5.88 -32.24
N LEU A 5 -25.09 -5.20 -31.51
CA LEU A 5 -25.82 -5.80 -30.38
C LEU A 5 -26.90 -6.74 -30.97
N PRO A 6 -26.88 -8.07 -30.71
CA PRO A 6 -27.93 -8.97 -31.18
C PRO A 6 -29.30 -8.60 -30.59
N LEU A 7 -30.37 -8.75 -31.35
CA LEU A 7 -31.72 -8.45 -30.88
C LEU A 7 -32.09 -9.17 -29.58
N GLU A 8 -31.74 -10.47 -29.45
CA GLU A 8 -31.98 -11.24 -28.23
C GLU A 8 -31.29 -10.64 -27.02
N ALA A 9 -30.08 -10.12 -27.17
CA ALA A 9 -29.36 -9.44 -26.07
C ALA A 9 -30.05 -8.12 -25.72
N ALA A 10 -30.47 -7.32 -26.70
CA ALA A 10 -31.20 -6.08 -26.48
C ALA A 10 -32.53 -6.32 -25.74
N GLU A 11 -33.27 -7.37 -26.09
CA GLU A 11 -34.51 -7.76 -25.44
C GLU A 11 -34.28 -8.18 -23.98
N LYS A 12 -33.20 -8.93 -23.65
CA LYS A 12 -32.82 -9.30 -22.30
C LYS A 12 -32.45 -8.08 -21.47
N ILE A 13 -31.64 -7.17 -22.04
CA ILE A 13 -31.27 -5.92 -21.36
C ILE A 13 -32.51 -5.08 -21.07
N LEU A 14 -33.43 -4.94 -22.05
CA LEU A 14 -34.69 -4.23 -21.85
C LEU A 14 -35.54 -4.88 -20.76
N ALA A 15 -35.60 -6.21 -20.68
CA ALA A 15 -36.31 -6.90 -19.63
C ALA A 15 -35.71 -6.61 -18.25
N TRP A 16 -34.38 -6.70 -18.10
CA TRP A 16 -33.68 -6.39 -16.85
C TRP A 16 -33.84 -4.91 -16.45
N ALA A 17 -33.72 -3.99 -17.42
CA ALA A 17 -33.88 -2.57 -17.14
C ALA A 17 -35.30 -2.27 -16.64
N LYS A 18 -36.34 -2.94 -17.13
CA LYS A 18 -37.73 -2.85 -16.62
C LYS A 18 -37.88 -3.36 -15.19
N TYR A 19 -37.01 -4.25 -14.73
CA TYR A 19 -36.91 -4.69 -13.33
C TYR A 19 -36.03 -3.79 -12.49
N GLY A 20 -35.55 -2.65 -13.03
CA GLY A 20 -34.78 -1.66 -12.29
C GLY A 20 -33.25 -1.76 -12.46
N LEU A 21 -32.74 -2.64 -13.34
CA LEU A 21 -31.30 -2.67 -13.62
C LEU A 21 -30.86 -1.34 -14.26
N PRO A 22 -29.92 -0.59 -13.66
CA PRO A 22 -29.35 0.60 -14.28
C PRO A 22 -28.57 0.24 -15.55
N VAL A 23 -28.75 1.00 -16.62
CA VAL A 23 -28.07 0.75 -17.88
C VAL A 23 -27.43 2.02 -18.41
N LEU A 24 -26.13 1.94 -18.78
CA LEU A 24 -25.45 2.97 -19.54
C LEU A 24 -25.26 2.51 -20.97
N ILE A 25 -25.60 3.40 -21.91
CA ILE A 25 -25.36 3.22 -23.33
C ILE A 25 -24.28 4.20 -23.75
N VAL A 26 -23.11 3.68 -24.13
CA VAL A 26 -21.96 4.50 -24.54
C VAL A 26 -21.98 4.59 -26.08
N ASN A 27 -22.10 5.81 -26.60
CA ASN A 27 -22.04 6.08 -28.05
C ASN A 27 -20.57 6.27 -28.46
N ASN A 28 -19.79 5.18 -28.52
CA ASN A 28 -18.40 5.26 -28.97
C ASN A 28 -18.28 5.57 -30.44
N THR A 29 -18.04 6.83 -30.79
CA THR A 29 -17.45 7.22 -32.06
C THR A 29 -15.92 7.15 -31.91
N THR A 30 -15.34 5.98 -32.04
CA THR A 30 -13.86 5.86 -32.12
C THR A 30 -13.45 6.44 -33.48
N GLU A 31 -12.89 7.66 -33.47
CA GLU A 31 -12.01 8.12 -34.53
C GLU A 31 -10.75 7.27 -34.49
N ILE A 32 -10.64 6.30 -35.39
CA ILE A 32 -9.35 5.65 -35.65
C ILE A 32 -8.49 6.71 -36.35
N VAL A 33 -7.55 7.29 -35.61
CA VAL A 33 -6.45 8.09 -36.18
C VAL A 33 -5.56 7.10 -36.93
N ALA A 34 -5.84 6.93 -38.22
CA ALA A 34 -4.99 6.19 -39.12
C ALA A 34 -3.72 7.00 -39.39
N ASN A 35 -2.55 6.39 -39.14
CA ASN A 35 -1.26 6.88 -39.62
C ASN A 35 -1.37 7.26 -41.09
N ASP A 36 -0.79 8.42 -41.44
CA ASP A 36 -0.70 8.98 -42.79
C ASP A 36 -0.30 7.92 -43.81
N ASN A 37 -1.27 7.48 -44.65
CA ASN A 37 -1.19 6.85 -45.98
C ASN A 37 -2.24 5.78 -46.27
N VAL A 38 -3.37 5.77 -45.53
CA VAL A 38 -4.52 4.96 -45.90
C VAL A 38 -5.77 5.86 -45.92
N GLU A 39 -6.50 5.78 -47.04
CA GLU A 39 -7.74 6.54 -47.25
C GLU A 39 -8.66 6.50 -46.02
N LYS A 40 -9.12 7.69 -45.60
CA LYS A 40 -10.08 7.89 -44.50
C LYS A 40 -11.38 7.15 -44.81
N THR A 41 -11.50 5.92 -44.35
CA THR A 41 -12.80 5.29 -44.21
C THR A 41 -13.42 5.78 -42.90
N ASN A 42 -14.33 6.75 -43.01
CA ASN A 42 -15.24 7.11 -41.94
C ASN A 42 -16.11 5.88 -41.61
N THR A 43 -15.69 5.08 -40.66
CA THR A 43 -16.61 4.20 -39.95
C THR A 43 -17.36 5.08 -38.93
N LYS A 44 -18.44 5.72 -39.43
CA LYS A 44 -19.49 6.18 -38.55
C LYS A 44 -19.86 5.00 -37.65
N ALA A 45 -19.95 5.23 -36.34
CA ALA A 45 -20.76 4.37 -35.47
C ALA A 45 -22.03 4.07 -36.23
N ALA A 46 -22.39 2.80 -36.29
CA ALA A 46 -23.54 2.38 -37.09
C ALA A 46 -24.75 3.19 -36.61
N SER A 47 -25.01 4.30 -37.30
CA SER A 47 -26.31 4.92 -37.20
C SER A 47 -27.25 3.83 -37.73
N ILE A 48 -28.16 3.37 -36.88
CA ILE A 48 -29.23 2.45 -37.24
C ILE A 48 -30.13 3.18 -38.22
N THR A 49 -29.64 3.38 -39.45
CA THR A 49 -30.37 4.01 -40.54
C THR A 49 -30.14 3.18 -41.80
N GLY A 50 -31.13 2.31 -42.04
CA GLY A 50 -31.40 1.83 -43.37
C GLY A 50 -30.84 0.50 -43.77
N SER A 51 -31.11 -0.56 -43.03
CA SER A 51 -31.30 -1.88 -43.60
C SER A 51 -32.80 -2.20 -43.65
N ASN A 52 -33.28 -2.64 -44.80
CA ASN A 52 -34.68 -3.01 -45.00
C ASN A 52 -35.03 -4.38 -44.39
N ASN A 53 -34.29 -4.84 -43.41
CA ASN A 53 -34.50 -6.12 -42.72
C ASN A 53 -35.46 -5.92 -41.52
N THR A 54 -36.48 -6.77 -41.44
CA THR A 54 -37.48 -6.76 -40.35
C THR A 54 -36.80 -6.87 -38.97
N SER A 55 -35.67 -7.57 -38.88
CA SER A 55 -34.84 -7.73 -37.68
C SER A 55 -34.25 -6.41 -37.18
N ASP A 56 -33.71 -5.59 -38.07
CA ASP A 56 -33.09 -4.31 -37.74
C ASP A 56 -34.11 -3.29 -37.23
N LYS A 57 -35.31 -3.31 -37.81
CA LYS A 57 -36.41 -2.45 -37.36
C LYS A 57 -36.85 -2.82 -35.92
N THR A 58 -36.92 -4.12 -35.61
CA THR A 58 -37.29 -4.61 -34.29
C THR A 58 -36.18 -4.29 -33.24
N LEU A 59 -34.92 -4.36 -33.62
CA LEU A 59 -33.79 -3.97 -32.78
C LEU A 59 -33.84 -2.46 -32.44
N ALA A 60 -34.03 -1.61 -33.44
CA ALA A 60 -34.16 -0.16 -33.24
C ALA A 60 -35.33 0.22 -32.34
N GLU A 61 -36.48 -0.46 -32.49
CA GLU A 61 -37.64 -0.29 -31.60
C GLU A 61 -37.32 -0.73 -30.16
N THR A 62 -36.59 -1.84 -29.98
CA THR A 62 -36.19 -2.34 -28.67
C THR A 62 -35.22 -1.37 -27.96
N ILE A 63 -34.23 -0.85 -28.69
CA ILE A 63 -33.30 0.16 -28.19
C ILE A 63 -34.02 1.46 -27.83
N SER A 64 -34.96 1.91 -28.68
CA SER A 64 -35.77 3.10 -28.39
C SER A 64 -36.58 2.96 -27.10
N ARG A 65 -37.16 1.78 -26.87
CA ARG A 65 -37.88 1.46 -25.63
C ARG A 65 -36.95 1.39 -24.43
N LEU A 66 -35.73 0.91 -24.59
CA LEU A 66 -34.69 0.88 -23.55
C LEU A 66 -34.30 2.29 -23.14
N LYS A 67 -33.98 3.16 -24.12
CA LYS A 67 -33.59 4.57 -23.90
C LYS A 67 -34.69 5.41 -23.22
N ALA A 68 -35.95 5.00 -23.35
CA ALA A 68 -37.10 5.69 -22.73
C ALA A 68 -37.28 5.40 -21.23
N LEU A 69 -36.49 4.46 -20.63
CA LEU A 69 -36.59 4.11 -19.22
C LEU A 69 -35.79 5.11 -18.35
N GLU A 70 -36.33 5.45 -17.16
CA GLU A 70 -35.72 6.40 -16.23
C GLU A 70 -34.37 5.93 -15.69
N ASN A 71 -34.13 4.64 -15.59
CA ASN A 71 -32.90 4.01 -15.13
C ASN A 71 -31.92 3.71 -16.30
N VAL A 72 -32.08 4.34 -17.44
CA VAL A 72 -31.14 4.25 -18.56
C VAL A 72 -30.59 5.62 -18.88
N ARG A 73 -29.29 5.69 -19.12
CA ARG A 73 -28.60 6.91 -19.56
C ARG A 73 -27.77 6.62 -20.80
N GLU A 74 -27.76 7.59 -21.69
CA GLU A 74 -26.91 7.60 -22.88
C GLU A 74 -25.80 8.61 -22.67
N ILE A 75 -24.55 8.23 -22.93
CA ILE A 75 -23.34 9.03 -22.77
C ILE A 75 -22.52 8.96 -24.06
N GLU A 76 -21.77 10.02 -24.34
CA GLU A 76 -20.97 10.12 -25.57
C GLU A 76 -19.59 9.46 -25.41
N SER A 77 -19.08 9.39 -24.16
CA SER A 77 -17.77 8.80 -23.89
C SER A 77 -17.75 8.05 -22.55
N GLU A 78 -16.73 7.21 -22.37
CA GLU A 78 -16.55 6.45 -21.13
C GLU A 78 -16.20 7.36 -19.94
N GLU A 79 -15.61 8.54 -20.19
CA GLU A 79 -15.29 9.53 -19.15
C GLU A 79 -16.55 10.05 -18.43
N GLU A 80 -17.68 10.05 -19.10
CA GLU A 80 -18.97 10.48 -18.53
C GLU A 80 -19.63 9.40 -17.67
N ALA A 81 -19.13 8.15 -17.72
CA ALA A 81 -19.77 7.00 -17.09
C ALA A 81 -19.93 7.19 -15.57
N GLN A 82 -18.91 7.74 -14.88
CA GLN A 82 -18.98 7.97 -13.45
C GLN A 82 -20.13 8.92 -13.08
N GLN A 83 -20.27 10.03 -13.79
CA GLN A 83 -21.32 11.00 -13.53
C GLN A 83 -22.71 10.43 -13.85
N ALA A 84 -22.83 9.68 -14.94
CA ALA A 84 -24.08 9.04 -15.33
C ALA A 84 -24.51 7.96 -14.32
N LEU A 85 -23.59 7.16 -13.79
CA LEU A 85 -23.87 6.19 -12.71
C LEU A 85 -24.32 6.88 -11.42
N GLN A 86 -23.70 8.00 -11.05
CA GLN A 86 -24.12 8.80 -9.90
C GLN A 86 -25.55 9.32 -10.07
N GLN A 87 -25.90 9.80 -11.27
CA GLN A 87 -27.27 10.25 -11.59
C GLN A 87 -28.31 9.11 -11.52
N LEU A 88 -27.87 7.87 -11.75
CA LEU A 88 -28.69 6.66 -11.59
C LEU A 88 -28.67 6.12 -10.15
N CYS A 89 -28.08 6.86 -9.19
CA CYS A 89 -27.88 6.43 -7.81
C CYS A 89 -27.06 5.12 -7.68
N VAL A 90 -26.22 4.82 -8.67
CA VAL A 90 -25.30 3.68 -8.64
C VAL A 90 -23.96 4.15 -8.10
N MET A 91 -23.70 3.78 -6.86
CA MET A 91 -22.44 4.08 -6.20
C MET A 91 -21.64 2.79 -5.95
N PRO A 92 -20.31 2.79 -6.10
CA PRO A 92 -19.51 1.63 -5.72
C PRO A 92 -19.63 1.38 -4.22
N ARG A 93 -19.53 0.12 -3.81
CA ARG A 93 -19.56 -0.23 -2.38
C ARG A 93 -18.45 0.44 -1.58
N VAL A 94 -17.29 0.62 -2.20
CA VAL A 94 -16.20 1.46 -1.70
C VAL A 94 -15.97 2.55 -2.72
N ALA A 95 -16.18 3.79 -2.33
CA ALA A 95 -15.95 4.97 -3.16
C ALA A 95 -14.83 5.82 -2.56
N TYR A 96 -14.19 6.62 -3.39
CA TYR A 96 -13.17 7.58 -2.99
C TYR A 96 -13.71 8.99 -3.13
N ALA A 97 -13.25 9.91 -2.26
CA ALA A 97 -13.63 11.32 -2.35
C ALA A 97 -13.18 11.93 -3.69
N GLU A 98 -12.01 11.51 -4.16
CA GLU A 98 -11.47 11.87 -5.46
C GLU A 98 -11.07 10.60 -6.22
N PRO A 99 -11.25 10.57 -7.57
CA PRO A 99 -10.80 9.46 -8.38
C PRO A 99 -9.30 9.23 -8.20
N ASN A 100 -8.89 7.99 -7.99
CA ASN A 100 -7.49 7.62 -7.90
C ASN A 100 -7.25 6.26 -8.57
N THR A 101 -5.98 6.01 -8.90
CA THR A 101 -5.50 4.77 -9.51
C THR A 101 -4.44 4.08 -8.65
N VAL A 102 -4.26 4.52 -7.40
CA VAL A 102 -3.19 4.01 -6.52
C VAL A 102 -3.69 3.03 -5.45
N LEU A 103 -4.99 3.08 -5.11
CA LEU A 103 -5.58 2.21 -4.09
C LEU A 103 -6.44 1.12 -4.69
N LEU A 104 -6.23 -0.12 -4.25
CA LEU A 104 -7.08 -1.28 -4.55
C LEU A 104 -7.88 -1.65 -3.31
N PRO A 105 -9.23 -1.52 -3.34
CA PRO A 105 -10.09 -1.91 -2.24
C PRO A 105 -10.63 -3.33 -2.47
N VAL A 106 -10.69 -4.13 -1.41
CA VAL A 106 -11.45 -5.38 -1.38
C VAL A 106 -12.36 -5.36 -0.16
N LEU A 107 -13.67 -5.30 -0.39
CA LEU A 107 -14.67 -5.38 0.67
C LEU A 107 -15.22 -6.80 0.75
N ARG A 108 -15.03 -7.44 1.90
CA ARG A 108 -15.62 -8.73 2.25
C ARG A 108 -16.74 -8.51 3.24
N ARG A 109 -17.94 -9.01 2.92
CA ARG A 109 -19.12 -8.93 3.78
C ARG A 109 -19.35 -10.25 4.50
N GLU A 110 -19.58 -10.16 5.79
CA GLU A 110 -19.92 -11.26 6.68
C GLU A 110 -21.22 -10.94 7.47
N GLU A 111 -21.72 -11.87 8.25
CA GLU A 111 -22.99 -11.66 8.97
C GLU A 111 -22.89 -10.58 10.04
N GLU A 112 -21.84 -10.63 10.87
CA GLU A 112 -21.67 -9.74 12.04
C GLU A 112 -20.85 -8.48 11.66
N ASN A 113 -19.76 -8.64 10.92
CA ASN A 113 -18.83 -7.59 10.60
C ASN A 113 -18.43 -7.66 9.13
N ASP A 114 -18.09 -6.53 8.55
CA ASP A 114 -17.48 -6.47 7.23
C ASP A 114 -15.97 -6.19 7.36
N TYR A 115 -15.18 -6.54 6.35
CA TYR A 115 -13.75 -6.31 6.33
C TYR A 115 -13.37 -5.56 5.07
N LEU A 116 -12.63 -4.47 5.22
CA LEU A 116 -12.09 -3.70 4.11
C LEU A 116 -10.59 -3.81 4.10
N PHE A 117 -10.07 -4.41 3.03
CA PHE A 117 -8.66 -4.44 2.70
C PHE A 117 -8.37 -3.31 1.71
N LEU A 118 -7.34 -2.50 2.00
CA LEU A 118 -6.81 -1.47 1.12
C LEU A 118 -5.34 -1.77 0.84
N TYR A 119 -4.94 -1.65 -0.42
CA TYR A 119 -3.56 -1.82 -0.83
C TYR A 119 -3.12 -0.65 -1.71
N HIS A 120 -2.04 0.04 -1.32
CA HIS A 120 -1.38 1.03 -2.14
C HIS A 120 -0.36 0.32 -3.05
N TYR A 121 -0.78 -0.03 -4.28
CA TYR A 121 0.03 -0.89 -5.15
C TYR A 121 1.18 -0.18 -5.86
N MET A 122 1.23 1.17 -5.83
CA MET A 122 2.34 1.96 -6.38
C MET A 122 3.49 2.00 -5.37
N TYR A 123 4.19 0.88 -5.19
CA TYR A 123 5.26 0.71 -4.20
C TYR A 123 6.52 1.54 -4.51
N GLU A 124 6.66 2.07 -5.73
CA GLU A 124 7.75 2.95 -6.15
C GLU A 124 7.50 4.43 -5.83
N ASP A 125 6.30 4.78 -5.40
CA ASP A 125 5.98 6.14 -4.96
C ASP A 125 6.82 6.50 -3.72
N THR A 126 7.07 7.79 -3.54
CA THR A 126 7.88 8.32 -2.42
C THR A 126 7.05 9.01 -1.34
N GLN A 127 5.77 9.25 -1.60
CA GLN A 127 4.87 9.98 -0.71
C GLN A 127 3.72 9.08 -0.26
N ASP A 128 3.34 9.24 1.01
CA ASP A 128 2.10 8.65 1.52
C ASP A 128 0.91 9.22 0.73
N PHE A 129 -0.09 8.39 0.49
CA PHE A 129 -1.32 8.79 -0.17
C PHE A 129 -2.43 8.99 0.86
N GLU A 130 -2.91 10.23 0.96
CA GLU A 130 -4.03 10.57 1.85
C GLU A 130 -5.31 10.76 1.04
N THR A 131 -6.37 10.10 1.43
CA THR A 131 -7.69 10.24 0.82
C THR A 131 -8.79 9.89 1.81
N ARG A 132 -10.02 10.28 1.46
CA ARG A 132 -11.22 9.81 2.16
C ARG A 132 -11.89 8.72 1.34
N ILE A 133 -12.16 7.61 2.00
CA ILE A 133 -12.95 6.51 1.45
C ILE A 133 -14.35 6.53 2.03
N SER A 134 -15.33 6.09 1.25
CA SER A 134 -16.73 5.98 1.64
C SER A 134 -17.20 4.55 1.41
N VAL A 135 -17.56 3.84 2.47
CA VAL A 135 -17.99 2.45 2.45
C VAL A 135 -19.51 2.38 2.63
N GLU A 136 -20.21 1.62 1.79
CA GLU A 136 -21.66 1.39 1.90
C GLU A 136 -22.00 0.67 3.20
N GLY A 137 -22.78 1.32 4.06
CA GLY A 137 -23.18 0.84 5.38
C GLY A 137 -22.77 1.80 6.50
N MET A 138 -23.39 1.62 7.66
CA MET A 138 -23.08 2.37 8.87
C MET A 138 -22.26 1.49 9.79
N TYR A 139 -20.99 1.87 9.99
CA TYR A 139 -20.00 1.07 10.70
C TYR A 139 -19.26 1.88 11.76
N ARG A 140 -18.83 1.17 12.80
CA ARG A 140 -17.75 1.59 13.68
C ARG A 140 -16.46 0.95 13.17
N PRO A 141 -15.55 1.73 12.56
CA PRO A 141 -14.34 1.18 11.95
C PRO A 141 -13.21 0.98 12.97
N TYR A 142 -12.49 -0.11 12.82
CA TYR A 142 -11.25 -0.42 13.53
C TYR A 142 -10.14 -0.74 12.52
N LEU A 143 -8.93 -0.26 12.77
CA LEU A 143 -7.74 -0.64 12.02
C LEU A 143 -7.08 -1.85 12.69
N LEU A 144 -6.96 -2.95 11.93
CA LEU A 144 -6.26 -4.15 12.38
C LEU A 144 -4.77 -4.01 12.04
N ASN A 145 -3.93 -3.93 13.05
CA ASN A 145 -2.49 -3.91 12.86
C ASN A 145 -2.00 -5.33 12.54
N THR A 146 -1.72 -5.60 11.28
CA THR A 146 -1.29 -6.93 10.81
C THR A 146 0.12 -7.31 11.28
N TRP A 147 0.91 -6.36 11.77
CA TRP A 147 2.27 -6.57 12.29
C TRP A 147 2.29 -6.91 13.78
N SER A 148 1.44 -6.26 14.58
CA SER A 148 1.38 -6.47 16.04
C SER A 148 0.21 -7.35 16.49
N GLY A 149 -0.83 -7.49 15.66
CA GLY A 149 -2.10 -8.14 16.01
C GLY A 149 -3.06 -7.27 16.82
N GLU A 150 -2.74 -6.00 17.02
CA GLU A 150 -3.58 -5.06 17.75
C GLU A 150 -4.80 -4.62 16.92
N VAL A 151 -5.89 -4.35 17.63
CA VAL A 151 -7.12 -3.74 17.08
C VAL A 151 -7.22 -2.31 17.59
N ASN A 152 -7.10 -1.35 16.69
CA ASN A 152 -7.11 0.06 17.02
C ASN A 152 -8.40 0.73 16.52
N GLU A 153 -9.08 1.48 17.37
CA GLU A 153 -10.24 2.28 16.94
C GLU A 153 -9.80 3.34 15.93
N VAL A 154 -10.60 3.53 14.87
CA VAL A 154 -10.44 4.68 13.98
C VAL A 154 -11.03 5.90 14.67
N LEU A 155 -10.20 6.92 14.88
CA LEU A 155 -10.55 8.08 15.69
C LEU A 155 -11.29 9.16 14.92
N ASN A 156 -11.21 9.14 13.59
CA ASN A 156 -11.81 10.14 12.72
C ASN A 156 -12.59 9.45 11.61
N TYR A 157 -13.92 9.42 11.75
CA TYR A 157 -14.84 8.92 10.73
C TYR A 157 -16.22 9.58 10.92
N ARG A 158 -17.03 9.52 9.86
CA ARG A 158 -18.41 10.01 9.91
C ARG A 158 -19.36 9.13 9.11
N VAL A 159 -20.64 9.22 9.41
CA VAL A 159 -21.71 8.54 8.68
C VAL A 159 -22.51 9.58 7.90
N VAL A 160 -22.58 9.43 6.58
CA VAL A 160 -23.29 10.36 5.68
C VAL A 160 -24.00 9.57 4.60
N GLY A 161 -25.32 9.77 4.48
CA GLY A 161 -26.14 9.13 3.45
C GLY A 161 -26.14 7.61 3.53
N GLY A 162 -26.13 7.05 4.75
CA GLY A 162 -26.08 5.60 4.98
C GLY A 162 -24.72 4.96 4.64
N ARG A 163 -23.65 5.75 4.57
CA ARG A 163 -22.28 5.32 4.27
C ARG A 163 -21.32 5.78 5.36
N THR A 164 -20.31 4.99 5.64
CA THR A 164 -19.24 5.36 6.56
C THR A 164 -18.05 5.92 5.79
N GLU A 165 -17.67 7.15 6.10
CA GLU A 165 -16.51 7.81 5.53
C GLU A 165 -15.34 7.77 6.50
N ILE A 166 -14.18 7.32 6.02
CA ILE A 166 -12.94 7.17 6.79
C ILE A 166 -11.83 7.93 6.06
N THR A 167 -11.08 8.77 6.76
CA THR A 167 -9.84 9.33 6.22
C THR A 167 -8.73 8.31 6.40
N VAL A 168 -8.06 7.97 5.31
CA VAL A 168 -6.93 7.03 5.28
C VAL A 168 -5.69 7.74 4.82
N ASN A 169 -4.57 7.41 5.45
CA ASN A 169 -3.23 7.76 5.01
C ASN A 169 -2.46 6.44 4.88
N ILE A 170 -2.01 6.12 3.67
CA ILE A 170 -1.41 4.82 3.34
C ILE A 170 -0.09 5.01 2.62
N ALA A 171 0.96 4.36 3.11
CA ALA A 171 2.29 4.44 2.52
C ALA A 171 2.39 3.62 1.22
N PRO A 172 3.35 3.94 0.32
CA PRO A 172 3.61 3.13 -0.86
C PRO A 172 3.90 1.67 -0.52
N GLY A 173 3.17 0.74 -1.15
CA GLY A 173 3.28 -0.70 -0.89
C GLY A 173 2.58 -1.18 0.38
N GLU A 174 2.01 -0.28 1.18
CA GLU A 174 1.32 -0.63 2.42
C GLU A 174 -0.03 -1.29 2.17
N THR A 175 -0.36 -2.21 3.06
CA THR A 175 -1.68 -2.82 3.20
C THR A 175 -2.32 -2.38 4.51
N GLN A 176 -3.55 -1.87 4.46
CA GLN A 176 -4.37 -1.60 5.63
C GLN A 176 -5.60 -2.50 5.64
N LEU A 177 -5.89 -3.09 6.79
CA LEU A 177 -7.06 -3.94 6.99
C LEU A 177 -7.98 -3.32 8.04
N PHE A 178 -9.22 -3.02 7.65
CA PHE A 178 -10.23 -2.48 8.54
C PHE A 178 -11.26 -3.55 8.89
N LEU A 179 -11.57 -3.67 10.17
CA LEU A 179 -12.80 -4.29 10.67
C LEU A 179 -13.88 -3.21 10.69
N LEU A 180 -15.00 -3.48 10.06
CA LEU A 180 -16.15 -2.62 9.96
C LEU A 180 -17.29 -3.26 10.78
N GLU A 181 -17.37 -2.89 12.07
CA GLU A 181 -18.40 -3.39 12.97
C GLU A 181 -19.75 -2.75 12.63
N LYS A 182 -20.76 -3.58 12.36
CA LYS A 182 -22.12 -3.09 12.10
C LYS A 182 -22.72 -2.55 13.38
N ASP A 183 -23.01 -1.27 13.41
CA ASP A 183 -23.58 -0.60 14.58
C ASP A 183 -24.95 0.01 14.23
N ASN A 184 -26.01 -0.65 14.67
CA ASN A 184 -27.40 -0.22 14.44
C ASN A 184 -27.79 1.02 15.27
N LEU A 185 -26.91 1.50 16.15
CA LEU A 185 -27.13 2.71 16.95
C LEU A 185 -26.53 3.95 16.30
N LEU A 186 -25.72 3.78 15.25
CA LEU A 186 -25.21 4.90 14.48
C LEU A 186 -26.33 5.50 13.63
N GLU A 187 -26.44 6.82 13.67
CA GLU A 187 -27.39 7.59 12.86
C GLU A 187 -26.66 8.35 11.74
N ASP A 188 -27.41 8.68 10.71
CA ASP A 188 -26.90 9.55 9.66
C ASP A 188 -26.55 10.93 10.24
N GLY A 189 -25.36 11.44 9.86
CA GLY A 189 -24.81 12.66 10.46
C GLY A 189 -23.91 12.43 11.69
N TYR A 190 -23.74 11.16 12.14
CA TYR A 190 -22.78 10.87 13.20
C TYR A 190 -21.35 11.21 12.76
N GLU A 191 -20.60 11.91 13.61
CA GLU A 191 -19.19 12.22 13.40
C GLU A 191 -18.41 11.92 14.67
N ARG A 192 -17.34 11.13 14.53
CA ARG A 192 -16.30 10.97 15.55
C ARG A 192 -15.07 11.73 15.10
N ARG A 193 -14.65 12.68 15.89
CA ARG A 193 -13.42 13.44 15.67
C ARG A 193 -12.64 13.51 16.97
N THR A 194 -11.36 13.17 16.88
CA THR A 194 -10.44 13.24 18.01
C THR A 194 -9.26 14.08 17.62
N ASP A 195 -9.06 15.18 18.33
CA ASP A 195 -7.91 16.03 18.12
C ASP A 195 -6.69 15.41 18.84
N LEU A 196 -5.57 15.34 18.15
CA LEU A 196 -4.31 14.78 18.64
C LEU A 196 -3.27 15.89 18.72
N VAL A 197 -2.44 15.82 19.77
CA VAL A 197 -1.24 16.66 19.91
C VAL A 197 -0.02 15.77 19.69
N GLU A 198 0.82 16.13 18.74
CA GLU A 198 2.03 15.42 18.42
C GLU A 198 3.27 16.20 18.86
N THR A 199 4.16 15.55 19.62
CA THR A 199 5.49 16.06 19.94
C THR A 199 6.53 15.18 19.27
N ARG A 200 7.38 15.77 18.41
CA ARG A 200 8.41 15.05 17.65
C ARG A 200 9.78 15.25 18.30
N ILE A 201 10.46 14.15 18.61
CA ILE A 201 11.79 14.09 19.21
C ILE A 201 12.73 13.47 18.17
N PRO A 202 13.60 14.25 17.49
CA PRO A 202 14.61 13.69 16.61
C PRO A 202 15.61 12.84 17.40
N LEU A 203 16.00 11.68 16.87
CA LEU A 203 17.03 10.83 17.43
C LEU A 203 18.26 10.95 16.51
N THR A 204 19.31 11.63 16.98
CA THR A 204 20.44 12.04 16.13
C THR A 204 21.78 11.43 16.52
N GLU A 205 21.90 10.91 17.74
CA GLU A 205 23.15 10.33 18.25
C GLU A 205 23.03 8.81 18.23
N TRP A 206 23.73 8.17 17.31
CA TRP A 206 23.68 6.72 17.14
C TRP A 206 25.08 6.12 17.21
N GLU A 207 25.19 5.00 17.90
CA GLU A 207 26.34 4.12 17.83
C GLU A 207 26.01 2.91 16.94
N LEU A 208 26.92 2.56 16.02
CA LEU A 208 26.78 1.43 15.12
C LEU A 208 27.85 0.38 15.36
N THR A 209 27.43 -0.85 15.57
CA THR A 209 28.30 -2.04 15.47
C THR A 209 27.84 -2.87 14.27
N VAL A 210 28.79 -3.36 13.46
CA VAL A 210 28.45 -4.22 12.29
C VAL A 210 29.13 -5.58 12.43
N GLU A 211 28.33 -6.63 12.43
CA GLU A 211 28.78 -8.01 12.20
C GLU A 211 28.82 -8.26 10.69
N SER A 212 30.02 -8.21 10.13
CA SER A 212 30.26 -8.42 8.69
C SER A 212 30.45 -9.91 8.40
N PHE A 213 29.69 -10.42 7.42
CA PHE A 213 29.84 -11.78 6.90
C PHE A 213 30.93 -11.78 5.83
N GLU A 214 32.05 -12.42 6.16
CA GLU A 214 33.25 -12.46 5.31
C GLU A 214 33.36 -13.82 4.61
N PRO A 215 33.98 -13.87 3.41
CA PRO A 215 34.30 -15.13 2.76
C PRO A 215 35.48 -15.81 3.49
N GLY A 216 35.24 -16.97 4.04
CA GLY A 216 36.28 -17.84 4.59
C GLY A 216 36.87 -18.77 3.52
N GLU A 217 37.13 -20.01 3.90
CA GLU A 217 37.72 -21.01 3.00
C GLU A 217 36.83 -21.27 1.78
N LYS A 218 37.46 -21.24 0.57
CA LYS A 218 36.81 -21.56 -0.68
C LYS A 218 36.71 -23.05 -0.87
N LEU A 219 35.53 -23.58 -1.00
CA LEU A 219 35.24 -24.98 -1.24
C LEU A 219 34.85 -25.17 -2.70
N ILE A 220 35.52 -26.13 -3.37
CA ILE A 220 35.22 -26.49 -4.76
C ILE A 220 34.80 -27.95 -4.78
N ARG A 221 33.61 -28.21 -5.26
CA ARG A 221 33.08 -29.54 -5.48
C ARG A 221 32.79 -29.75 -6.94
N THR A 222 33.41 -30.81 -7.50
CA THR A 222 33.22 -31.18 -8.91
C THR A 222 32.52 -32.53 -8.94
N GLU A 223 31.40 -32.62 -9.65
CA GLU A 223 30.67 -33.86 -9.89
C GLU A 223 30.58 -34.12 -11.41
N GLU A 224 30.88 -35.33 -11.83
CA GLU A 224 30.70 -35.79 -13.20
C GLU A 224 29.47 -36.71 -13.26
N ASN A 225 28.52 -36.40 -14.14
CA ASN A 225 27.41 -37.29 -14.41
C ASN A 225 27.88 -38.45 -15.27
N SER A 226 27.88 -39.66 -14.73
CA SER A 226 28.44 -40.88 -15.38
C SER A 226 27.71 -41.29 -16.67
N GLU A 227 26.46 -40.86 -16.86
CA GLU A 227 25.66 -41.18 -18.06
C GLU A 227 25.88 -40.21 -19.21
N THR A 228 26.03 -38.93 -18.87
CA THR A 228 26.11 -37.86 -19.86
C THR A 228 27.54 -37.30 -20.05
N GLY A 229 28.46 -37.61 -19.13
CA GLY A 229 29.80 -36.99 -19.08
C GLY A 229 29.77 -35.50 -18.72
N TYR A 230 28.63 -34.96 -18.29
CA TYR A 230 28.52 -33.57 -17.92
C TYR A 230 29.16 -33.31 -16.56
N VAL A 231 30.09 -32.34 -16.54
CA VAL A 231 30.81 -31.95 -15.31
C VAL A 231 30.18 -30.68 -14.71
N THR A 232 29.70 -30.79 -13.48
CA THR A 232 29.21 -29.65 -12.70
C THR A 232 30.26 -29.27 -11.66
N THR A 233 30.65 -28.01 -11.61
CA THR A 233 31.53 -27.48 -10.57
C THR A 233 30.79 -26.50 -9.72
N GLU A 234 30.62 -26.81 -8.45
CA GLU A 234 30.06 -25.93 -7.42
C GLU A 234 31.19 -25.23 -6.69
N VAL A 235 31.03 -23.92 -6.49
CA VAL A 235 31.93 -23.11 -5.69
C VAL A 235 31.16 -22.54 -4.52
N ALA A 236 31.61 -22.80 -3.32
CA ALA A 236 31.06 -22.25 -2.09
C ALA A 236 32.17 -21.62 -1.24
N TYR A 237 31.77 -20.82 -0.28
CA TYR A 237 32.67 -20.25 0.73
C TYR A 237 32.10 -20.58 2.09
N ASN A 238 32.95 -20.96 3.03
CA ASN A 238 32.58 -20.89 4.45
C ASN A 238 32.38 -19.42 4.83
N THR A 239 31.47 -19.16 5.77
CA THR A 239 31.23 -17.82 6.27
C THR A 239 32.07 -17.59 7.52
N GLU A 240 32.89 -16.56 7.51
CA GLU A 240 33.56 -16.01 8.69
C GLU A 240 32.85 -14.72 9.11
N HIS A 241 32.97 -14.37 10.40
CA HIS A 241 32.32 -13.20 10.96
C HIS A 241 33.37 -12.23 11.48
N ARG A 242 33.29 -10.98 11.04
CA ARG A 242 34.15 -9.89 11.51
C ARG A 242 33.30 -8.83 12.20
N ILE A 243 33.63 -8.49 13.43
CA ILE A 243 32.98 -7.40 14.14
C ILE A 243 33.70 -6.08 13.85
N ILE A 244 32.94 -5.07 13.43
CA ILE A 244 33.33 -3.68 13.29
C ILE A 244 32.65 -2.93 14.42
N GLU A 245 33.39 -2.56 15.45
CA GLU A 245 32.85 -2.03 16.70
C GLU A 245 32.76 -0.50 16.70
N ALA A 246 31.79 -0.02 17.44
CA ALA A 246 31.65 1.33 18.00
C ALA A 246 31.96 2.48 17.01
N ILE A 247 31.10 2.64 16.03
CA ILE A 247 31.13 3.79 15.12
C ILE A 247 30.10 4.81 15.60
N GLU A 248 30.55 5.96 16.07
CA GLU A 248 29.67 7.08 16.37
C GLU A 248 29.18 7.72 15.06
N LEU A 249 27.88 7.87 14.91
CA LEU A 249 27.24 8.39 13.71
C LEU A 249 26.53 9.72 13.99
N GLU A 250 27.04 10.79 13.40
CA GLU A 250 26.32 12.09 13.36
C GLU A 250 25.14 12.06 12.36
N LYS A 251 25.21 11.19 11.37
CA LYS A 251 24.18 10.97 10.35
C LYS A 251 24.07 9.50 10.01
N LEU A 252 22.84 9.05 9.80
CA LEU A 252 22.57 7.72 9.33
C LEU A 252 22.77 7.65 7.81
N LEU A 253 23.85 7.00 7.41
CA LEU A 253 24.25 6.81 6.02
C LEU A 253 24.23 5.32 5.65
N PRO A 254 24.08 4.98 4.35
CA PRO A 254 24.28 3.61 3.88
C PRO A 254 25.67 3.10 4.28
N TRP A 255 25.76 1.81 4.65
CA TRP A 255 27.04 1.20 5.07
C TRP A 255 28.18 1.42 4.09
N LYS A 256 27.88 1.35 2.78
CA LYS A 256 28.87 1.59 1.73
C LYS A 256 29.49 3.01 1.76
N SER A 257 28.84 3.96 2.41
CA SER A 257 29.29 5.35 2.56
C SER A 257 29.98 5.60 3.89
N ILE A 258 30.06 4.59 4.77
CA ILE A 258 30.75 4.66 6.05
C ILE A 258 32.12 4.00 5.87
N GLU A 259 33.20 4.79 5.90
CA GLU A 259 34.56 4.33 5.61
C GLU A 259 34.98 3.13 6.47
N ALA A 260 34.65 3.13 7.76
CA ALA A 260 34.98 2.03 8.68
C ALA A 260 34.22 0.73 8.34
N VAL A 261 33.08 0.80 7.67
CA VAL A 261 32.28 -0.38 7.27
C VAL A 261 32.75 -0.90 5.90
N GLY A 262 32.68 -0.07 4.87
CA GLY A 262 33.13 -0.40 3.52
C GLY A 262 32.01 -0.76 2.54
N GLU A 263 32.33 -0.72 1.26
CA GLU A 263 31.38 -0.79 0.15
C GLU A 263 30.66 -2.15 0.03
N PHE A 264 31.39 -3.25 0.25
CA PHE A 264 30.88 -4.59 -0.05
C PHE A 264 30.45 -5.39 1.17
N VAL A 265 30.23 -4.73 2.32
CA VAL A 265 29.81 -5.39 3.55
C VAL A 265 28.36 -5.89 3.40
N SER A 266 28.15 -7.11 3.86
CA SER A 266 26.85 -7.73 4.11
C SER A 266 26.88 -8.35 5.51
N GLY A 267 25.76 -8.28 6.23
CA GLY A 267 25.72 -8.80 7.59
C GLY A 267 24.63 -8.15 8.43
N ILE A 268 24.94 -7.86 9.68
CA ILE A 268 24.00 -7.34 10.67
C ILE A 268 24.60 -6.05 11.28
N GLY A 269 23.86 -4.94 11.15
CA GLY A 269 24.17 -3.69 11.85
C GLY A 269 23.29 -3.52 13.07
N VAL A 270 23.88 -3.19 14.19
CA VAL A 270 23.21 -2.88 15.47
C VAL A 270 23.42 -1.41 15.75
N TYR A 271 22.36 -0.65 15.73
CA TYR A 271 22.31 0.78 16.02
C TYR A 271 21.73 0.98 17.40
N THR A 272 22.39 1.76 18.25
CA THR A 272 21.92 2.05 19.61
C THR A 272 21.92 3.55 19.85
N THR A 273 20.87 4.04 20.48
CA THR A 273 20.75 5.44 20.95
C THR A 273 19.99 5.48 22.28
N THR A 274 20.14 6.59 22.99
CA THR A 274 19.37 6.87 24.20
C THR A 274 18.60 8.19 24.08
N PHE A 275 17.47 8.29 24.76
CA PHE A 275 16.67 9.51 24.82
C PHE A 275 15.98 9.65 26.16
N MET A 276 15.67 10.90 26.53
CA MET A 276 15.02 11.24 27.80
C MET A 276 13.54 11.52 27.59
N LEU A 277 12.69 10.98 28.45
CA LEU A 277 11.26 11.30 28.50
C LEU A 277 10.89 11.95 29.83
N ALA A 278 10.21 13.09 29.73
CA ALA A 278 9.61 13.76 30.88
C ALA A 278 8.30 13.05 31.30
N PRO A 279 7.89 13.16 32.58
CA PRO A 279 6.69 12.49 33.09
C PRO A 279 5.42 12.77 32.26
N GLU A 280 5.25 14.00 31.82
CA GLU A 280 4.11 14.47 31.04
C GLU A 280 4.03 13.84 29.63
N MET A 281 5.11 13.23 29.14
CA MET A 281 5.17 12.58 27.83
C MET A 281 4.72 11.12 27.86
N ILE A 282 4.47 10.55 29.04
CA ILE A 282 4.08 9.13 29.21
C ILE A 282 2.87 8.98 30.11
N GLU A 283 1.96 9.96 30.11
CA GLU A 283 0.67 9.89 30.79
C GLU A 283 -0.23 8.80 30.18
N ASP A 284 -1.25 8.35 30.93
CA ASP A 284 -2.23 7.38 30.46
C ASP A 284 -2.90 7.86 29.15
N GLY A 285 -2.98 6.98 28.17
CA GLY A 285 -3.53 7.29 26.85
C GLY A 285 -2.54 7.90 25.86
N THR A 286 -1.28 8.14 26.25
CA THR A 286 -0.23 8.55 25.34
C THR A 286 0.22 7.37 24.48
N LYS A 287 0.47 7.62 23.17
CA LYS A 287 1.19 6.71 22.28
C LYS A 287 2.56 7.28 21.92
N ALA A 288 3.53 6.41 21.75
CA ALA A 288 4.87 6.79 21.31
C ALA A 288 5.31 5.91 20.16
N ILE A 289 5.50 6.52 19.00
CA ILE A 289 5.83 5.84 17.75
C ILE A 289 7.24 6.21 17.32
N PHE A 290 8.15 5.25 17.29
CA PHE A 290 9.43 5.38 16.63
C PHE A 290 9.25 5.18 15.12
N ARG A 291 9.87 6.05 14.31
CA ARG A 291 9.94 5.94 12.86
C ARG A 291 11.37 6.12 12.38
N ALA A 292 11.82 5.25 11.49
CA ALA A 292 13.01 5.44 10.68
C ALA A 292 12.60 5.79 9.24
N GLU A 293 13.38 6.63 8.57
CA GLU A 293 13.14 6.95 7.16
C GLU A 293 13.35 5.71 6.28
N SER A 294 14.41 4.94 6.54
CA SER A 294 14.65 3.70 5.81
C SER A 294 15.38 2.63 6.62
N PHE A 295 15.01 1.36 6.38
CA PHE A 295 15.77 0.15 6.72
C PHE A 295 16.19 -0.51 5.41
N SER A 296 17.34 -0.09 4.86
CA SER A 296 17.77 -0.50 3.53
C SER A 296 18.40 -1.88 3.51
N GLY A 297 17.98 -2.70 2.54
CA GLY A 297 18.66 -3.93 2.13
C GLY A 297 18.23 -5.23 2.79
N GLY A 298 17.24 -5.20 3.71
CA GLY A 298 16.80 -6.43 4.39
C GLY A 298 15.66 -6.23 5.37
N THR A 299 15.83 -6.75 6.58
CA THR A 299 14.83 -6.70 7.64
C THR A 299 15.35 -5.92 8.85
N ALA A 300 14.42 -5.41 9.67
CA ALA A 300 14.75 -4.75 10.92
C ALA A 300 14.08 -5.43 12.12
N ALA A 301 14.79 -5.43 13.26
CA ALA A 301 14.22 -5.73 14.58
C ALA A 301 14.51 -4.56 15.50
N VAL A 302 13.51 -4.11 16.25
CA VAL A 302 13.61 -2.97 17.16
C VAL A 302 13.42 -3.43 18.60
N PHE A 303 14.25 -2.89 19.47
CA PHE A 303 14.21 -3.17 20.92
C PHE A 303 14.16 -1.85 21.67
N ILE A 304 13.26 -1.75 22.63
CA ILE A 304 13.18 -0.63 23.59
C ILE A 304 13.44 -1.17 25.00
N ASN A 305 14.42 -0.59 25.68
CA ASN A 305 14.85 -1.05 27.00
C ASN A 305 15.10 -2.58 27.07
N GLY A 306 15.69 -3.14 25.99
CA GLY A 306 15.98 -4.58 25.85
C GLY A 306 14.78 -5.46 25.51
N LYS A 307 13.59 -4.91 25.27
CA LYS A 307 12.39 -5.64 24.86
C LYS A 307 12.15 -5.48 23.36
N GLN A 308 12.05 -6.61 22.65
CA GLN A 308 11.73 -6.59 21.22
C GLN A 308 10.29 -6.16 21.00
N VAL A 309 10.08 -5.32 20.00
CA VAL A 309 8.78 -4.76 19.63
C VAL A 309 8.49 -5.04 18.15
N PRO A 310 7.24 -5.36 17.77
CA PRO A 310 6.87 -5.57 16.37
C PRO A 310 7.13 -4.33 15.52
N VAL A 311 7.71 -4.53 14.33
CA VAL A 311 8.01 -3.46 13.37
C VAL A 311 7.01 -3.51 12.23
N ASN A 312 6.32 -2.41 11.98
CA ASN A 312 5.61 -2.24 10.72
C ASN A 312 6.64 -1.88 9.63
N MET A 313 7.01 -2.87 8.82
CA MET A 313 8.04 -2.70 7.80
C MET A 313 7.60 -1.81 6.64
N ASP A 314 6.30 -1.73 6.33
CA ASP A 314 5.78 -0.87 5.26
C ASP A 314 6.00 0.61 5.59
N ARG A 315 5.67 0.99 6.83
CA ARG A 315 5.82 2.36 7.34
C ARG A 315 7.15 2.63 8.04
N ARG A 316 7.89 1.60 8.34
CA ARG A 316 9.12 1.65 9.16
C ARG A 316 8.87 2.29 10.52
N THR A 317 7.72 1.92 11.12
CA THR A 317 7.25 2.43 12.42
C THR A 317 7.15 1.33 13.46
N VAL A 318 7.30 1.71 14.72
CA VAL A 318 7.21 0.83 15.87
C VAL A 318 6.45 1.53 16.98
N ASP A 319 5.41 0.93 17.53
CA ASP A 319 4.78 1.40 18.76
C ASP A 319 5.62 0.96 19.96
N VAL A 320 6.39 1.88 20.51
CA VAL A 320 7.28 1.63 21.64
C VAL A 320 6.62 1.90 23.01
N THR A 321 5.39 2.38 23.01
CA THR A 321 4.62 2.78 24.20
C THR A 321 4.69 1.77 25.35
N PRO A 322 4.47 0.44 25.12
CA PRO A 322 4.34 -0.51 26.23
C PRO A 322 5.60 -0.69 27.09
N PHE A 323 6.76 -0.26 26.58
CA PHE A 323 8.05 -0.52 27.23
C PHE A 323 8.82 0.75 27.60
N LEU A 324 8.21 1.91 27.42
CA LEU A 324 8.78 3.20 27.83
C LEU A 324 8.79 3.35 29.35
N LYS A 325 9.77 4.10 29.84
CA LYS A 325 9.88 4.51 31.24
C LYS A 325 10.18 6.00 31.35
N MET A 326 9.88 6.58 32.51
CA MET A 326 10.32 7.92 32.85
C MET A 326 11.86 8.00 32.84
N GLY A 327 12.40 9.12 32.37
CA GLY A 327 13.83 9.34 32.28
C GLY A 327 14.46 8.71 31.07
N GLU A 328 15.64 8.14 31.22
CA GLU A 328 16.43 7.58 30.14
C GLU A 328 15.84 6.27 29.58
N ASN A 329 15.70 6.21 28.27
CA ASN A 329 15.30 5.02 27.51
C ASN A 329 16.39 4.69 26.49
N GLU A 330 16.65 3.41 26.28
CA GLU A 330 17.55 2.89 25.26
C GLU A 330 16.74 2.31 24.11
N LEU A 331 17.08 2.71 22.90
CA LEU A 331 16.51 2.18 21.66
C LEU A 331 17.61 1.49 20.85
N THR A 332 17.40 0.21 20.54
CA THR A 332 18.29 -0.57 19.68
C THR A 332 17.57 -1.00 18.42
N VAL A 333 18.19 -0.74 17.27
CA VAL A 333 17.68 -1.16 15.95
C VAL A 333 18.70 -2.10 15.32
N ARG A 334 18.27 -3.32 15.03
CA ARG A 334 19.09 -4.32 14.37
C ARG A 334 18.64 -4.46 12.91
N VAL A 335 19.49 -4.08 11.97
CA VAL A 335 19.21 -4.17 10.53
C VAL A 335 20.04 -5.32 9.93
N THR A 336 19.37 -6.24 9.22
CA THR A 336 20.01 -7.37 8.57
C THR A 336 19.99 -7.14 7.05
N SER A 337 21.13 -7.28 6.39
CA SER A 337 21.25 -7.14 4.94
C SER A 337 21.13 -8.49 4.21
N SER A 338 20.91 -8.45 2.90
CA SER A 338 21.16 -9.60 2.03
C SER A 338 22.66 -9.78 1.78
N LEU A 339 23.08 -10.94 1.26
CA LEU A 339 24.48 -11.21 0.92
C LEU A 339 24.93 -10.60 -0.42
N ARG A 340 24.10 -9.83 -1.11
CA ARG A 340 24.39 -9.35 -2.47
C ARG A 340 25.71 -8.59 -2.59
N ASN A 341 25.99 -7.64 -1.67
CA ASN A 341 27.24 -6.86 -1.73
C ASN A 341 28.45 -7.77 -1.53
N ARG A 342 28.40 -8.69 -0.58
CA ARG A 342 29.47 -9.64 -0.32
C ARG A 342 29.67 -10.63 -1.50
N MET A 343 28.59 -11.10 -2.10
CA MET A 343 28.68 -11.97 -3.28
C MET A 343 29.37 -11.30 -4.46
N ARG A 344 29.19 -10.00 -4.61
CA ARG A 344 29.93 -9.21 -5.61
C ARG A 344 31.42 -9.15 -5.32
N ASP A 345 31.79 -8.91 -4.07
CA ASP A 345 33.18 -8.83 -3.63
C ASP A 345 33.97 -10.11 -3.97
N VAL A 346 33.34 -11.28 -3.81
CA VAL A 346 33.94 -12.57 -4.19
C VAL A 346 33.85 -12.89 -5.68
N GLY A 347 33.40 -11.95 -6.51
CA GLY A 347 33.37 -12.09 -7.96
C GLY A 347 32.22 -12.93 -8.52
N TYR A 348 31.11 -13.08 -7.75
CA TYR A 348 29.91 -13.73 -8.25
C TYR A 348 29.18 -12.82 -9.24
N ASN A 349 29.20 -13.19 -10.52
CA ASN A 349 28.69 -12.37 -11.63
C ASN A 349 27.57 -13.11 -12.40
N GLN A 350 26.57 -13.62 -11.72
CA GLN A 350 25.45 -14.30 -12.36
C GLN A 350 24.11 -13.68 -11.99
N GLY A 351 23.11 -13.89 -12.87
CA GLY A 351 21.75 -13.48 -12.67
C GLY A 351 21.59 -11.96 -12.45
N TRP A 352 20.84 -11.60 -11.45
CA TRP A 352 20.46 -10.21 -11.17
C TRP A 352 21.65 -9.29 -10.81
N ILE A 353 22.75 -9.83 -10.28
CA ILE A 353 23.97 -9.08 -9.93
C ILE A 353 24.63 -8.48 -11.17
N ILE A 354 24.55 -9.11 -12.33
CA ILE A 354 25.07 -8.58 -13.59
C ILE A 354 24.32 -7.32 -14.01
N LEU A 355 22.99 -7.31 -13.83
CA LEU A 355 22.11 -6.21 -14.23
C LEU A 355 22.26 -4.99 -13.31
N HIS A 356 22.69 -5.20 -12.07
CA HIS A 356 22.82 -4.17 -11.03
C HIS A 356 24.25 -4.17 -10.47
N PRO A 357 25.21 -3.60 -11.21
CA PRO A 357 26.63 -3.67 -10.88
C PRO A 357 27.04 -2.86 -9.64
N GLU A 358 26.23 -1.94 -9.15
CA GLU A 358 26.55 -1.12 -8.00
C GLU A 358 26.25 -1.83 -6.67
N ALA A 359 27.02 -1.48 -5.63
CA ALA A 359 26.72 -1.95 -4.27
C ALA A 359 25.38 -1.39 -3.80
N ALA A 360 24.54 -2.27 -3.26
CA ALA A 360 23.25 -1.87 -2.70
C ALA A 360 23.45 -1.04 -1.43
N ASP A 361 22.50 -0.15 -1.18
CA ASP A 361 22.40 0.55 0.09
C ASP A 361 21.94 -0.42 1.17
N TYR A 362 22.69 -0.50 2.27
CA TYR A 362 22.35 -1.28 3.45
C TYR A 362 22.40 -0.43 4.69
N GLY A 363 21.63 -0.81 5.70
CA GLY A 363 21.60 -0.18 7.02
C GLY A 363 20.39 0.70 7.25
N MET A 364 20.35 1.35 8.40
CA MET A 364 19.38 2.39 8.72
C MET A 364 19.86 3.72 8.17
N THR A 365 19.02 4.41 7.38
CA THR A 365 19.43 5.64 6.68
C THR A 365 18.37 6.73 6.82
N GLY A 366 18.81 7.99 6.67
CA GLY A 366 17.94 9.16 6.74
C GLY A 366 17.60 9.57 8.17
N GLU A 367 16.45 10.18 8.36
CA GLU A 367 16.01 10.70 9.65
C GLU A 367 15.34 9.61 10.52
N THR A 368 15.52 9.74 11.82
CA THR A 368 14.81 8.94 12.82
C THR A 368 14.13 9.85 13.84
N VAL A 369 12.88 9.54 14.15
CA VAL A 369 12.03 10.37 15.01
C VAL A 369 11.22 9.50 15.96
N LEU A 370 11.15 9.91 17.21
CA LEU A 370 10.16 9.44 18.17
C LEU A 370 9.02 10.46 18.21
N THR A 371 7.81 10.05 17.87
CA THR A 371 6.61 10.90 17.93
C THR A 371 5.77 10.50 19.14
N ILE A 372 5.56 11.42 20.05
CA ILE A 372 4.65 11.28 21.19
C ILE A 372 3.28 11.83 20.77
N ILE A 373 2.26 11.02 20.86
CA ILE A 373 0.88 11.34 20.45
C ILE A 373 0.01 11.33 21.69
N GLN A 374 -0.64 12.47 21.99
CA GLN A 374 -1.56 12.63 23.11
C GLN A 374 -2.93 13.04 22.61
N TYR A 375 -3.99 12.56 23.26
CA TYR A 375 -5.32 13.07 23.00
C TYR A 375 -5.42 14.49 23.56
N ALA A 376 -5.94 15.41 22.78
CA ALA A 376 -6.24 16.75 23.28
C ALA A 376 -7.21 16.59 24.48
N LYS A 377 -6.80 17.08 25.64
CA LYS A 377 -7.68 17.13 26.81
C LYS A 377 -8.83 18.05 26.43
N ASN A 378 -9.99 17.49 26.06
CA ASN A 378 -11.21 18.29 25.96
C ASN A 378 -11.42 18.90 27.34
N GLU A 379 -11.25 20.21 27.45
CA GLU A 379 -11.79 20.91 28.60
C GLU A 379 -13.28 20.54 28.66
N THR A 380 -13.63 19.74 29.65
CA THR A 380 -15.01 19.36 29.91
C THR A 380 -15.84 20.63 29.93
N ALA A 381 -16.70 20.76 28.93
CA ALA A 381 -17.76 21.76 29.02
C ALA A 381 -18.54 21.53 30.34
N PRO A 382 -18.86 22.59 31.05
CA PRO A 382 -19.45 22.56 32.39
C PRO A 382 -20.83 21.89 32.44
#